data_307b8aebbc1a824c6682a48c2cb12fad
#
_entry.id   307b8aebbc1a824c6682a48c2cb12fad
#
_cell.length_a   1.000
_cell.length_b   1.000
_cell.length_c   1.000
_cell.angle_alpha   90.00
_cell.angle_beta   90.00
_cell.angle_gamma   90.00
#
_symmetry.space_group_name_H-M   'P 1'
#
loop_
_entity.id
_entity.type
_entity.pdbx_description
1 polymer ?
#
loop_
_entity_poly.entity_id
_entity_poly.type
_entity_poly.pdbx_seq_one_letter_code
_entity_poly.pdbx_strand_id
1 'polypeptide(L)'
;GLADVLAQYQAPVVLMHNRMQFNQEISYEDLVADIIVELDESIRQAKQAGLTEEQIIIDPGIGFGKTQEQNLGIVKNLKSFQSQGLPILVGASRKRFIGAALELPVEERMEGSLAILVMSIMNGADIIRVHDVKESVRAARMTDAVIHNG
;
A
#
# COMPACT_ATOMS: atom_id res chain seq x y z
N GLY A 1 19.13 -14.34 -7.91
CA GLY A 1 18.68 -13.05 -7.33
C GLY A 1 17.77 -13.24 -6.14
N LEU A 2 17.20 -12.15 -5.59
CA LEU A 2 16.29 -12.22 -4.43
C LEU A 2 15.09 -13.14 -4.70
N ALA A 3 14.50 -13.05 -5.88
CA ALA A 3 13.34 -13.86 -6.27
C ALA A 3 13.63 -15.37 -6.23
N ASP A 4 14.81 -15.78 -6.66
CA ASP A 4 15.23 -17.20 -6.62
C ASP A 4 15.33 -17.71 -5.17
N VAL A 5 15.85 -16.88 -4.27
CA VAL A 5 15.95 -17.20 -2.84
C VAL A 5 14.56 -17.34 -2.23
N LEU A 6 13.66 -16.39 -2.52
CA LEU A 6 12.29 -16.43 -2.02
C LEU A 6 11.54 -17.67 -2.52
N ALA A 7 11.71 -18.04 -3.78
CA ALA A 7 11.14 -19.26 -4.34
C ALA A 7 11.69 -20.51 -3.68
N GLN A 8 13.02 -20.59 -3.48
CA GLN A 8 13.67 -21.71 -2.82
C GLN A 8 13.16 -21.96 -1.40
N TYR A 9 12.97 -20.88 -0.62
CA TYR A 9 12.51 -20.97 0.77
C TYR A 9 10.99 -20.87 0.92
N GLN A 10 10.26 -20.74 -0.19
CA GLN A 10 8.80 -20.54 -0.20
C GLN A 10 8.37 -19.38 0.70
N ALA A 11 9.19 -18.33 0.77
CA ALA A 11 8.95 -17.18 1.61
C ALA A 11 7.93 -16.22 0.97
N PRO A 12 6.98 -15.67 1.75
CA PRO A 12 6.10 -14.62 1.25
C PRO A 12 6.88 -13.34 0.93
N VAL A 13 6.40 -12.57 -0.05
CA VAL A 13 7.02 -11.32 -0.48
C VAL A 13 5.99 -10.21 -0.62
N VAL A 14 6.35 -8.99 -0.25
CA VAL A 14 5.61 -7.78 -0.57
C VAL A 14 6.27 -7.11 -1.78
N LEU A 15 5.56 -7.04 -2.89
CA LEU A 15 5.97 -6.31 -4.08
C LEU A 15 5.45 -4.88 -3.96
N MET A 16 6.36 -3.93 -3.72
CA MET A 16 6.02 -2.53 -3.53
C MET A 16 6.36 -1.71 -4.76
N HIS A 17 5.39 -0.91 -5.22
CA HIS A 17 5.61 0.03 -6.30
C HIS A 17 6.49 1.21 -5.86
N ASN A 18 7.59 1.45 -6.59
CA ASN A 18 8.51 2.55 -6.32
C ASN A 18 9.22 3.02 -7.59
N ARG A 19 8.96 4.25 -8.02
CA ARG A 19 9.67 4.93 -9.12
C ARG A 19 10.78 5.86 -8.64
N MET A 20 11.27 5.75 -7.40
CA MET A 20 12.36 6.59 -6.92
C MET A 20 13.64 6.28 -7.67
N GLN A 21 13.90 7.06 -8.72
CA GLN A 21 15.19 7.08 -9.43
C GLN A 21 15.91 8.36 -9.05
N PHE A 22 17.20 8.27 -8.80
CA PHE A 22 18.01 9.43 -8.47
C PHE A 22 18.00 10.43 -9.65
N ASN A 23 17.65 11.69 -9.35
CA ASN A 23 17.71 12.84 -10.28
C ASN A 23 16.81 12.79 -11.52
N GLN A 24 15.73 12.00 -11.53
CA GLN A 24 14.71 12.03 -12.58
C GLN A 24 13.40 12.58 -12.04
N GLU A 25 12.72 13.39 -12.84
CA GLU A 25 11.36 13.81 -12.56
C GLU A 25 10.43 12.59 -12.69
N ILE A 26 9.67 12.30 -11.64
CA ILE A 26 8.72 11.19 -11.64
C ILE A 26 7.37 11.73 -12.08
N SER A 27 6.91 11.32 -13.26
CA SER A 27 5.61 11.67 -13.81
C SER A 27 4.76 10.42 -14.04
N TYR A 28 3.44 10.60 -14.01
CA TYR A 28 2.44 9.58 -14.30
C TYR A 28 1.47 10.16 -15.33
N GLU A 29 1.05 9.37 -16.32
CA GLU A 29 -0.03 9.73 -17.23
C GLU A 29 -1.39 9.44 -16.57
N ASP A 30 -1.56 8.22 -16.06
CA ASP A 30 -2.65 7.80 -15.17
C ASP A 30 -2.04 7.09 -13.96
N LEU A 31 -2.03 7.77 -12.81
CA LEU A 31 -1.36 7.30 -11.61
C LEU A 31 -1.70 5.86 -11.24
N VAL A 32 -2.98 5.54 -11.18
CA VAL A 32 -3.44 4.23 -10.70
C VAL A 32 -3.19 3.16 -11.75
N ALA A 33 -3.49 3.43 -13.01
CA ALA A 33 -3.26 2.51 -14.12
C ALA A 33 -1.77 2.20 -14.28
N ASP A 34 -0.91 3.22 -14.24
CA ASP A 34 0.55 3.06 -14.34
C ASP A 34 1.09 2.18 -13.20
N ILE A 35 0.64 2.42 -11.96
CA ILE A 35 1.07 1.61 -10.81
C ILE A 35 0.61 0.16 -10.98
N ILE A 36 -0.60 -0.08 -11.44
CA ILE A 36 -1.13 -1.44 -11.68
C ILE A 36 -0.27 -2.15 -12.72
N VAL A 37 0.03 -1.52 -13.84
CA VAL A 37 0.85 -2.10 -14.91
C VAL A 37 2.26 -2.45 -14.40
N GLU A 38 2.88 -1.60 -13.61
CA GLU A 38 4.21 -1.85 -13.06
C GLU A 38 4.23 -2.93 -11.97
N LEU A 39 3.18 -3.01 -11.16
CA LEU A 39 2.99 -4.12 -10.23
C LEU A 39 2.74 -5.44 -10.97
N ASP A 40 1.96 -5.45 -12.05
CA ASP A 40 1.73 -6.64 -12.88
C ASP A 40 3.05 -7.18 -13.47
N GLU A 41 3.94 -6.29 -13.90
CA GLU A 41 5.28 -6.69 -14.35
C GLU A 41 6.10 -7.32 -13.21
N SER A 42 6.06 -6.72 -12.02
CA SER A 42 6.74 -7.26 -10.83
C SER A 42 6.17 -8.63 -10.41
N ILE A 43 4.85 -8.79 -10.47
CA ILE A 43 4.17 -10.07 -10.22
C ILE A 43 4.60 -11.12 -11.25
N ARG A 44 4.63 -10.74 -12.53
CA ARG A 44 5.08 -11.63 -13.61
C ARG A 44 6.51 -12.12 -13.39
N GLN A 45 7.43 -11.22 -13.00
CA GLN A 45 8.82 -11.58 -12.71
C GLN A 45 8.92 -12.51 -11.48
N ALA A 46 8.16 -12.25 -10.42
CA ALA A 46 8.11 -13.12 -9.25
C ALA A 46 7.62 -14.53 -9.61
N LYS A 47 6.55 -14.64 -10.39
CA LYS A 47 6.02 -15.93 -10.86
C LYS A 47 7.03 -16.67 -11.76
N GLN A 48 7.73 -15.98 -12.63
CA GLN A 48 8.77 -16.57 -13.49
C GLN A 48 9.96 -17.14 -12.67
N ALA A 49 10.24 -16.54 -11.51
CA ALA A 49 11.24 -17.06 -10.58
C ALA A 49 10.74 -18.25 -9.73
N GLY A 50 9.46 -18.62 -9.85
CA GLY A 50 8.86 -19.76 -9.18
C GLY A 50 8.03 -19.46 -7.94
N LEU A 51 7.71 -18.18 -7.65
CA LEU A 51 6.77 -17.85 -6.59
C LEU A 51 5.32 -18.12 -7.03
N THR A 52 4.51 -18.57 -6.08
CA THR A 52 3.06 -18.76 -6.27
C THR A 52 2.28 -17.51 -5.84
N GLU A 53 1.04 -17.37 -6.25
CA GLU A 53 0.18 -16.26 -5.84
C GLU A 53 0.00 -16.18 -4.33
N GLU A 54 -0.01 -17.31 -3.64
CA GLU A 54 -0.13 -17.42 -2.18
C GLU A 54 1.05 -16.79 -1.42
N GLN A 55 2.18 -16.56 -2.12
CA GLN A 55 3.37 -15.94 -1.55
C GLN A 55 3.44 -14.44 -1.83
N ILE A 56 2.57 -13.89 -2.69
CA ILE A 56 2.70 -12.51 -3.19
C ILE A 56 1.65 -11.59 -2.54
N ILE A 57 2.13 -10.51 -1.97
CA ILE A 57 1.37 -9.38 -1.45
C ILE A 57 1.77 -8.15 -2.25
N ILE A 58 0.84 -7.29 -2.62
CA ILE A 58 1.13 -6.04 -3.34
C ILE A 58 1.01 -4.82 -2.42
N ASP A 59 1.85 -3.83 -2.65
CA ASP A 59 1.82 -2.53 -1.97
C ASP A 59 1.92 -1.41 -3.02
N PRO A 60 0.93 -0.53 -3.16
CA PRO A 60 0.95 0.56 -4.14
C PRO A 60 2.02 1.63 -3.88
N GLY A 61 2.76 1.53 -2.78
CA GLY A 61 3.92 2.37 -2.51
C GLY A 61 3.56 3.80 -2.10
N ILE A 62 2.57 3.98 -1.23
CA ILE A 62 2.23 5.29 -0.66
C ILE A 62 3.46 5.92 0.00
N GLY A 63 3.79 7.16 -0.38
CA GLY A 63 4.94 7.90 0.16
C GLY A 63 6.27 7.63 -0.54
N PHE A 64 6.31 6.80 -1.58
CA PHE A 64 7.51 6.50 -2.35
C PHE A 64 7.42 7.12 -3.75
N GLY A 65 8.18 8.21 -3.98
CA GLY A 65 8.22 8.91 -5.25
C GLY A 65 6.87 9.46 -5.73
N LYS A 66 6.05 9.95 -4.81
CA LYS A 66 4.69 10.45 -5.08
C LYS A 66 4.44 11.78 -4.38
N THR A 67 3.69 12.66 -5.05
CA THR A 67 3.23 13.92 -4.46
C THR A 67 2.17 13.68 -3.38
N GLN A 68 1.83 14.72 -2.64
CA GLN A 68 0.72 14.66 -1.67
C GLN A 68 -0.59 14.24 -2.34
N GLU A 69 -0.94 14.88 -3.44
CA GLU A 69 -2.18 14.61 -4.19
C GLU A 69 -2.22 13.16 -4.73
N GLN A 70 -1.08 12.67 -5.23
CA GLN A 70 -0.96 11.29 -5.70
C GLN A 70 -1.15 10.29 -4.57
N ASN A 71 -0.58 10.53 -3.38
CA ASN A 71 -0.79 9.66 -2.23
C ASN A 71 -2.25 9.62 -1.78
N LEU A 72 -2.93 10.77 -1.74
CA LEU A 72 -4.36 10.84 -1.45
C LEU A 72 -5.19 10.14 -2.54
N GLY A 73 -4.80 10.31 -3.80
CA GLY A 73 -5.41 9.66 -4.96
C GLY A 73 -5.33 8.13 -4.89
N ILE A 74 -4.21 7.56 -4.44
CA ILE A 74 -4.06 6.10 -4.24
C ILE A 74 -5.04 5.60 -3.17
N VAL A 75 -5.12 6.27 -2.03
CA VAL A 75 -6.06 5.88 -0.95
C VAL A 75 -7.50 5.91 -1.45
N LYS A 76 -7.88 6.99 -2.16
CA LYS A 76 -9.22 7.16 -2.73
C LYS A 76 -9.58 6.04 -3.72
N ASN A 77 -8.63 5.61 -4.54
CA ASN A 77 -8.83 4.65 -5.61
C ASN A 77 -8.23 3.26 -5.30
N LEU A 78 -7.95 2.96 -4.03
CA LEU A 78 -7.27 1.73 -3.63
C LEU A 78 -8.01 0.47 -4.12
N LYS A 79 -9.34 0.52 -4.20
CA LYS A 79 -10.17 -0.57 -4.70
C LYS A 79 -9.80 -1.04 -6.11
N SER A 80 -9.23 -0.17 -6.95
CA SER A 80 -8.80 -0.53 -8.30
C SER A 80 -7.70 -1.60 -8.31
N PHE A 81 -6.86 -1.67 -7.26
CA PHE A 81 -5.80 -2.68 -7.13
C PHE A 81 -6.33 -4.09 -6.86
N GLN A 82 -7.60 -4.23 -6.48
CA GLN A 82 -8.24 -5.55 -6.33
C GLN A 82 -8.32 -6.31 -7.66
N SER A 83 -8.20 -5.63 -8.81
CA SER A 83 -8.13 -6.25 -10.13
C SER A 83 -6.96 -7.23 -10.26
N GLN A 84 -5.91 -7.10 -9.46
CA GLN A 84 -4.74 -7.98 -9.47
C GLN A 84 -4.97 -9.31 -8.71
N GLY A 85 -6.07 -9.44 -7.95
CA GLY A 85 -6.45 -10.67 -7.26
C GLY A 85 -5.54 -11.07 -6.10
N LEU A 86 -4.67 -10.17 -5.62
CA LEU A 86 -3.69 -10.41 -4.57
C LEU A 86 -3.99 -9.56 -3.33
N PRO A 87 -3.53 -9.98 -2.12
CA PRO A 87 -3.67 -9.18 -0.92
C PRO A 87 -2.96 -7.83 -1.05
N ILE A 88 -3.61 -6.77 -0.59
CA ILE A 88 -3.13 -5.39 -0.64
C ILE A 88 -2.61 -4.96 0.72
N LEU A 89 -1.34 -4.57 0.77
CA LEU A 89 -0.72 -3.96 1.95
C LEU A 89 -0.65 -2.44 1.79
N VAL A 90 -1.02 -1.72 2.84
CA VAL A 90 -0.90 -0.27 2.91
C VAL A 90 -0.08 0.14 4.13
N GLY A 91 0.98 0.90 3.89
CA GLY A 91 1.86 1.48 4.91
C GLY A 91 1.86 3.01 4.86
N ALA A 92 0.84 3.66 5.38
CA ALA A 92 0.65 5.11 5.32
C ALA A 92 0.92 5.85 6.64
N SER A 93 1.07 5.12 7.75
CA SER A 93 1.17 5.67 9.11
C SER A 93 2.25 6.74 9.26
N ARG A 94 1.88 7.89 9.81
CA ARG A 94 2.71 9.07 10.09
C ARG A 94 3.44 9.67 8.89
N LYS A 95 3.09 9.28 7.64
CA LYS A 95 3.78 9.75 6.44
C LYS A 95 3.54 11.23 6.15
N ARG A 96 4.47 11.82 5.40
CA ARG A 96 4.52 13.27 5.12
C ARG A 96 3.23 13.83 4.53
N PHE A 97 2.53 13.09 3.65
CA PHE A 97 1.30 13.55 3.02
C PHE A 97 0.17 13.79 4.04
N ILE A 98 0.15 13.02 5.15
CA ILE A 98 -0.80 13.23 6.26
C ILE A 98 -0.46 14.55 6.96
N GLY A 99 0.83 14.75 7.29
CA GLY A 99 1.29 16.00 7.89
C GLY A 99 1.06 17.21 7.01
N ALA A 100 1.22 17.07 5.69
CA ALA A 100 0.96 18.15 4.75
C ALA A 100 -0.54 18.49 4.62
N ALA A 101 -1.42 17.49 4.74
CA ALA A 101 -2.87 17.70 4.69
C ALA A 101 -3.42 18.35 5.97
N LEU A 102 -2.82 18.05 7.12
CA LEU A 102 -3.29 18.52 8.43
C LEU A 102 -2.47 19.71 8.97
N GLU A 103 -1.35 20.06 8.32
CA GLU A 103 -0.37 21.05 8.79
C GLU A 103 0.21 20.68 10.17
N LEU A 104 0.49 19.37 10.39
CA LEU A 104 0.94 18.82 11.66
C LEU A 104 2.34 18.18 11.58
N PRO A 105 3.15 18.29 12.66
CA PRO A 105 4.40 17.57 12.80
C PRO A 105 4.17 16.07 12.93
N VAL A 106 5.25 15.28 12.82
CA VAL A 106 5.16 13.81 12.76
C VAL A 106 4.56 13.19 14.02
N GLU A 107 4.78 13.81 15.17
CA GLU A 107 4.30 13.36 16.48
C GLU A 107 2.77 13.50 16.64
N GLU A 108 2.16 14.39 15.86
CA GLU A 108 0.73 14.74 15.95
C GLU A 108 -0.09 14.17 14.76
N ARG A 109 0.39 13.11 14.09
CA ARG A 109 -0.26 12.52 12.90
C ARG A 109 -1.07 11.26 13.20
N MET A 110 -1.33 10.93 14.46
CA MET A 110 -2.01 9.69 14.82
C MET A 110 -3.45 9.67 14.27
N GLU A 111 -4.22 10.72 14.50
CA GLU A 111 -5.62 10.80 14.03
C GLU A 111 -5.70 10.71 12.51
N GLY A 112 -4.81 11.41 11.80
CA GLY A 112 -4.70 11.33 10.35
C GLY A 112 -4.31 9.92 9.87
N SER A 113 -3.39 9.26 10.58
CA SER A 113 -3.00 7.88 10.29
C SER A 113 -4.16 6.90 10.47
N LEU A 114 -4.97 7.07 11.53
CA LEU A 114 -6.18 6.26 11.77
C LEU A 114 -7.25 6.50 10.71
N ALA A 115 -7.47 7.75 10.31
CA ALA A 115 -8.40 8.08 9.23
C ALA A 115 -8.01 7.40 7.91
N ILE A 116 -6.74 7.48 7.52
CA ILE A 116 -6.23 6.78 6.32
C ILE A 116 -6.31 5.26 6.45
N LEU A 117 -6.08 4.71 7.64
CA LEU A 117 -6.24 3.27 7.93
C LEU A 117 -7.68 2.83 7.67
N VAL A 118 -8.65 3.51 8.25
CA VAL A 118 -10.09 3.18 8.08
C VAL A 118 -10.48 3.25 6.59
N MET A 119 -10.11 4.34 5.91
CA MET A 119 -10.38 4.49 4.48
C MET A 119 -9.70 3.39 3.64
N SER A 120 -8.48 2.99 3.99
CA SER A 120 -7.77 1.92 3.30
C SER A 120 -8.47 0.57 3.45
N ILE A 121 -8.91 0.22 4.66
CA ILE A 121 -9.68 -1.02 4.90
C ILE A 121 -10.99 -1.00 4.12
N MET A 122 -11.75 0.09 4.17
CA MET A 122 -13.00 0.25 3.42
C MET A 122 -12.80 0.13 1.91
N ASN A 123 -11.64 0.51 1.41
CA ASN A 123 -11.26 0.44 0.00
C ASN A 123 -10.46 -0.83 -0.37
N GLY A 124 -10.44 -1.85 0.50
CA GLY A 124 -9.97 -3.19 0.17
C GLY A 124 -8.54 -3.52 0.58
N ALA A 125 -7.91 -2.76 1.49
CA ALA A 125 -6.65 -3.17 2.09
C ALA A 125 -6.85 -4.38 3.00
N ASP A 126 -5.99 -5.38 2.85
CA ASP A 126 -5.98 -6.61 3.66
C ASP A 126 -4.98 -6.52 4.81
N ILE A 127 -3.89 -5.79 4.63
CA ILE A 127 -2.80 -5.65 5.59
C ILE A 127 -2.48 -4.17 5.78
N ILE A 128 -2.43 -3.73 7.03
CA ILE A 128 -2.04 -2.35 7.38
C ILE A 128 -0.76 -2.36 8.21
N ARG A 129 0.27 -1.67 7.72
CA ARG A 129 1.53 -1.49 8.43
C ARG A 129 1.53 -0.14 9.16
N VAL A 130 1.66 -0.18 10.49
CA VAL A 130 1.44 0.98 11.36
C VAL A 130 2.52 1.14 12.43
N HIS A 131 2.61 2.36 13.03
CA HIS A 131 3.43 2.64 14.21
C HIS A 131 2.61 2.50 15.50
N ASP A 132 1.40 3.08 15.53
CA ASP A 132 0.53 3.12 16.70
C ASP A 132 -0.38 1.87 16.74
N VAL A 133 0.19 0.73 17.13
CA VAL A 133 -0.45 -0.59 16.97
C VAL A 133 -1.75 -0.70 17.76
N LYS A 134 -1.75 -0.26 19.02
CA LYS A 134 -2.94 -0.39 19.90
C LYS A 134 -4.14 0.37 19.34
N GLU A 135 -3.95 1.62 18.95
CA GLU A 135 -4.97 2.50 18.41
C GLU A 135 -5.43 2.00 17.03
N SER A 136 -4.49 1.56 16.20
CA SER A 136 -4.76 1.02 14.88
C SER A 136 -5.57 -0.26 14.92
N VAL A 137 -5.26 -1.20 15.82
CA VAL A 137 -6.05 -2.43 16.00
C VAL A 137 -7.49 -2.13 16.42
N ARG A 138 -7.69 -1.15 17.30
CA ARG A 138 -9.03 -0.73 17.73
C ARG A 138 -9.83 -0.12 16.58
N ALA A 139 -9.20 0.75 15.80
CA ALA A 139 -9.82 1.36 14.62
C ALA A 139 -10.15 0.30 13.55
N ALA A 140 -9.23 -0.62 13.27
CA ALA A 140 -9.44 -1.70 12.30
C ALA A 140 -10.61 -2.62 12.73
N ARG A 141 -10.63 -3.06 13.99
CA ARG A 141 -11.73 -3.89 14.51
C ARG A 141 -13.09 -3.18 14.45
N MET A 142 -13.12 -1.87 14.71
CA MET A 142 -14.36 -1.11 14.60
C MET A 142 -14.82 -1.00 13.14
N THR A 143 -13.88 -0.80 12.22
CA THR A 143 -14.14 -0.75 10.78
C THR A 143 -14.69 -2.10 10.30
N ASP A 144 -14.05 -3.21 10.67
CA ASP A 144 -14.48 -4.57 10.31
C ASP A 144 -15.89 -4.87 10.87
N ALA A 145 -16.18 -4.45 12.10
CA ALA A 145 -17.51 -4.60 12.68
C ALA A 145 -18.60 -3.87 11.88
N VAL A 146 -18.29 -2.71 11.33
CA VAL A 146 -19.22 -1.96 10.45
C VAL A 146 -19.38 -2.65 9.10
N ILE A 147 -18.28 -3.08 8.48
CA ILE A 147 -18.29 -3.69 7.14
C ILE A 147 -19.01 -5.04 7.14
N HIS A 148 -18.82 -5.84 8.20
CA HIS A 148 -19.36 -7.20 8.30
C HIS A 148 -20.63 -7.30 9.15
N ASN A 149 -21.25 -6.16 9.48
CA ASN A 149 -22.52 -6.11 10.19
C ASN A 149 -23.68 -6.44 9.23
N GLY A 150 -24.15 -7.64 9.28
CA GLY A 150 -25.25 -8.15 8.44
C GLY A 150 -25.08 -9.63 8.19
#